data_ea7a8972cfe8dba92f6ae843985d48c7
#
_entry.id   ea7a8972cfe8dba92f6ae843985d48c7
#
_cell.length_a   1.000
_cell.length_b   1.000
_cell.length_c   1.000
_cell.angle_alpha   90.00
_cell.angle_beta   90.00
_cell.angle_gamma   90.00
#
_symmetry.space_group_name_H-M   'P 1'
#
loop_
_entity.id
_entity.type
_entity.pdbx_description
1 polymer ?
#
loop_
_entity_poly.entity_id
_entity_poly.type
_entity_poly.pdbx_seq_one_letter_code
_entity_poly.pdbx_strand_id
1 'polypeptide(L)'
;MEQTNQFLGTERVGKLMRQYAVPCIISLLVGALYNIVDQIFIANASYLGSYGNAANTVVFPLTVVALAIAVMIGDGCCAFVSLNLGQGDRDAAKTSVGNAVMMSVASSIVLTIIYLAFQSQILALFGGTVNEETFAYSKEYFFYISLGIPFYMFGQAMNPVIRADGSPKFAMASTLAGAVANIILDPVFIFGFHWGMMGAAVATVIGQIITAALAVWYILHMKIIKPSKKDFRINRVVCGRTLLFGITSLLSQLSLVAAMAAINNMLRKYGALDPVFGQAQYAQIPMAVVGIVMKFFQIVISMVVGMATGCIPIVGFNMGAGKNSRVKSVFTRLLLAEAAVGAVAFVLAEFFPQQLISIFGAANESSYYTEFAITA
;
A
#
# COMPACT_ATOMS: atom_id res chain seq x y z
N MET A 1 18.21 8.75 30.79
CA MET A 1 17.98 7.31 30.54
C MET A 1 17.92 7.10 29.05
N GLU A 2 18.83 6.32 28.49
CA GLU A 2 18.76 5.94 27.07
C GLU A 2 17.48 5.13 26.85
N GLN A 3 16.61 5.63 25.98
CA GLN A 3 15.41 4.91 25.57
C GLN A 3 15.85 3.67 24.80
N THR A 4 15.62 2.50 25.34
CA THR A 4 15.91 1.21 24.73
C THR A 4 14.61 0.50 24.39
N ASN A 5 14.56 -0.22 23.26
CA ASN A 5 13.39 -1.03 22.88
C ASN A 5 13.19 -2.28 23.80
N GLN A 6 13.80 -2.31 24.99
CA GLN A 6 13.69 -3.43 25.93
C GLN A 6 12.26 -3.79 26.30
N PHE A 7 11.35 -2.82 26.26
CA PHE A 7 9.92 -3.08 26.50
C PHE A 7 9.31 -4.08 25.51
N LEU A 8 9.86 -4.20 24.29
CA LEU A 8 9.42 -5.24 23.32
C LEU A 8 9.67 -6.65 23.82
N GLY A 9 10.69 -6.82 24.67
CA GLY A 9 11.06 -8.10 25.29
C GLY A 9 10.46 -8.35 26.66
N THR A 10 9.78 -7.37 27.28
CA THR A 10 9.31 -7.46 28.67
C THR A 10 7.80 -7.26 28.84
N GLU A 11 7.21 -6.31 28.09
CA GLU A 11 5.78 -6.02 28.13
C GLU A 11 4.91 -7.20 27.69
N ARG A 12 3.64 -7.23 28.11
CA ARG A 12 2.67 -8.26 27.71
C ARG A 12 2.48 -8.27 26.17
N VAL A 13 2.60 -9.44 25.55
CA VAL A 13 2.51 -9.62 24.08
C VAL A 13 1.22 -9.00 23.52
N GLY A 14 0.07 -9.24 24.11
CA GLY A 14 -1.19 -8.67 23.61
C GLY A 14 -1.27 -7.14 23.69
N LYS A 15 -0.57 -6.50 24.65
CA LYS A 15 -0.46 -5.04 24.73
C LYS A 15 0.41 -4.51 23.62
N LEU A 16 1.57 -5.15 23.37
CA LEU A 16 2.48 -4.80 22.29
C LEU A 16 1.82 -4.94 20.90
N MET A 17 1.15 -6.07 20.68
CA MET A 17 0.42 -6.28 19.41
C MET A 17 -0.60 -5.15 19.17
N ARG A 18 -1.41 -4.79 20.16
CA ARG A 18 -2.35 -3.66 20.00
C ARG A 18 -1.63 -2.34 19.74
N GLN A 19 -0.54 -2.08 20.43
CA GLN A 19 0.22 -0.84 20.30
C GLN A 19 0.86 -0.67 18.91
N TYR A 20 1.24 -1.76 18.25
CA TYR A 20 1.91 -1.75 16.96
C TYR A 20 0.97 -2.09 15.80
N ALA A 21 0.13 -3.12 15.94
CA ALA A 21 -0.77 -3.56 14.87
C ALA A 21 -1.89 -2.56 14.61
N VAL A 22 -2.54 -2.00 15.66
CA VAL A 22 -3.66 -1.06 15.45
C VAL A 22 -3.26 0.18 14.64
N PRO A 23 -2.17 0.91 14.95
CA PRO A 23 -1.72 2.01 14.11
C PRO A 23 -1.39 1.58 12.68
N CYS A 24 -0.83 0.38 12.50
CA CYS A 24 -0.49 -0.14 11.18
C CYS A 24 -1.74 -0.45 10.36
N ILE A 25 -2.74 -1.12 10.96
CA ILE A 25 -4.04 -1.38 10.35
C ILE A 25 -4.71 -0.06 9.92
N ILE A 26 -4.74 0.93 10.81
CA ILE A 26 -5.34 2.25 10.50
C ILE A 26 -4.61 2.90 9.32
N SER A 27 -3.27 2.87 9.29
CA SER A 27 -2.49 3.42 8.18
C SER A 27 -2.85 2.78 6.83
N LEU A 28 -2.95 1.44 6.79
CA LEU A 28 -3.26 0.71 5.57
C LEU A 28 -4.72 0.86 5.14
N LEU A 29 -5.65 0.86 6.11
CA LEU A 29 -7.08 1.11 5.82
C LEU A 29 -7.28 2.52 5.26
N VAL A 30 -6.68 3.53 5.86
CA VAL A 30 -6.76 4.90 5.36
C VAL A 30 -6.12 5.00 3.98
N GLY A 31 -5.00 4.30 3.74
CA GLY A 31 -4.38 4.19 2.43
C GLY A 31 -5.31 3.56 1.37
N ALA A 32 -6.05 2.52 1.72
CA ALA A 32 -7.04 1.92 0.84
C ALA A 32 -8.24 2.85 0.60
N LEU A 33 -8.73 3.50 1.65
CA LEU A 33 -9.90 4.38 1.57
C LEU A 33 -9.62 5.64 0.74
N TYR A 34 -8.47 6.30 0.93
CA TYR A 34 -8.19 7.49 0.13
C TYR A 34 -8.07 7.17 -1.37
N ASN A 35 -7.51 6.03 -1.75
CA ASN A 35 -7.48 5.59 -3.15
C ASN A 35 -8.90 5.40 -3.73
N ILE A 36 -9.84 4.90 -2.91
CA ILE A 36 -11.25 4.76 -3.33
C ILE A 36 -11.90 6.13 -3.48
N VAL A 37 -11.62 7.05 -2.55
CA VAL A 37 -12.17 8.43 -2.57
C VAL A 37 -11.64 9.21 -3.78
N ASP A 38 -10.35 9.10 -4.09
CA ASP A 38 -9.74 9.69 -5.29
C ASP A 38 -10.43 9.20 -6.57
N GLN A 39 -10.64 7.89 -6.69
CA GLN A 39 -11.40 7.32 -7.82
C GLN A 39 -12.84 7.84 -7.91
N ILE A 40 -13.50 8.05 -6.76
CA ILE A 40 -14.87 8.62 -6.73
C ILE A 40 -14.84 10.06 -7.23
N PHE A 41 -13.87 10.88 -6.85
CA PHE A 41 -13.76 12.26 -7.34
C PHE A 41 -13.49 12.30 -8.85
N ILE A 42 -12.57 11.49 -9.35
CA ILE A 42 -12.30 11.38 -10.79
C ILE A 42 -13.56 10.94 -11.56
N ALA A 43 -14.29 9.93 -11.05
CA ALA A 43 -15.49 9.42 -11.68
C ALA A 43 -16.65 10.43 -11.74
N ASN A 44 -16.74 11.30 -10.73
CA ASN A 44 -17.78 12.35 -10.66
C ASN A 44 -17.41 13.64 -11.40
N ALA A 45 -16.19 13.75 -11.93
CA ALA A 45 -15.81 14.88 -12.77
C ALA A 45 -16.38 14.69 -14.19
N SER A 46 -17.52 15.33 -14.47
CA SER A 46 -18.30 15.14 -15.72
C SER A 46 -17.48 15.38 -17.00
N TYR A 47 -16.47 16.24 -16.94
CA TYR A 47 -15.59 16.57 -18.06
C TYR A 47 -14.48 15.54 -18.30
N LEU A 48 -14.20 14.64 -17.33
CA LEU A 48 -13.26 13.51 -17.48
C LEU A 48 -13.99 12.26 -17.99
N GLY A 49 -15.25 12.12 -17.65
CA GLY A 49 -16.08 10.97 -18.00
C GLY A 49 -15.49 9.64 -17.53
N SER A 50 -15.76 8.57 -18.26
CA SER A 50 -15.21 7.23 -17.99
C SER A 50 -13.71 7.11 -18.32
N TYR A 51 -13.18 8.01 -19.13
CA TYR A 51 -11.77 8.00 -19.58
C TYR A 51 -10.80 8.28 -18.44
N GLY A 52 -11.16 9.18 -17.50
CA GLY A 52 -10.36 9.46 -16.29
C GLY A 52 -10.21 8.23 -15.40
N ASN A 53 -11.30 7.51 -15.15
CA ASN A 53 -11.26 6.26 -14.38
C ASN A 53 -10.44 5.17 -15.10
N ALA A 54 -10.57 5.04 -16.42
CA ALA A 54 -9.78 4.12 -17.20
C ALA A 54 -8.28 4.46 -17.11
N ALA A 55 -7.92 5.73 -17.19
CA ALA A 55 -6.55 6.20 -17.05
C ALA A 55 -5.95 5.87 -15.68
N ASN A 56 -6.69 6.11 -14.59
CA ASN A 56 -6.26 5.72 -13.24
C ASN A 56 -6.03 4.19 -13.14
N THR A 57 -6.94 3.39 -13.70
CA THR A 57 -6.82 1.92 -13.72
C THR A 57 -5.57 1.43 -14.45
N VAL A 58 -5.19 2.08 -15.56
CA VAL A 58 -3.96 1.77 -16.31
C VAL A 58 -2.70 2.09 -15.51
N VAL A 59 -2.69 3.19 -14.75
CA VAL A 59 -1.53 3.65 -13.98
C VAL A 59 -1.39 2.91 -12.64
N PHE A 60 -2.48 2.43 -12.05
CA PHE A 60 -2.49 1.78 -10.74
C PHE A 60 -1.45 0.66 -10.57
N PRO A 61 -1.28 -0.33 -11.49
CA PRO A 61 -0.26 -1.37 -11.35
C PRO A 61 1.16 -0.83 -11.24
N LEU A 62 1.44 0.31 -11.88
CA LEU A 62 2.76 0.94 -11.85
C LEU A 62 3.06 1.54 -10.46
N THR A 63 2.06 2.11 -9.81
CA THR A 63 2.21 2.56 -8.41
C THR A 63 2.41 1.39 -7.45
N VAL A 64 1.80 0.22 -7.72
CA VAL A 64 2.01 -0.99 -6.91
C VAL A 64 3.42 -1.56 -7.10
N VAL A 65 4.03 -1.47 -8.28
CA VAL A 65 5.45 -1.83 -8.47
C VAL A 65 6.35 -0.94 -7.61
N ALA A 66 6.11 0.37 -7.58
CA ALA A 66 6.86 1.28 -6.72
C ALA A 66 6.66 0.95 -5.22
N LEU A 67 5.42 0.63 -4.82
CA LEU A 67 5.10 0.17 -3.47
C LEU A 67 5.85 -1.12 -3.12
N ALA A 68 5.86 -2.10 -4.01
CA ALA A 68 6.51 -3.39 -3.79
C ALA A 68 8.01 -3.25 -3.48
N ILE A 69 8.70 -2.38 -4.23
CA ILE A 69 10.12 -2.06 -3.98
C ILE A 69 10.28 -1.31 -2.65
N ALA A 70 9.43 -0.35 -2.37
CA ALA A 70 9.49 0.44 -1.14
C ALA A 70 9.27 -0.42 0.11
N VAL A 71 8.26 -1.29 0.13
CA VAL A 71 7.98 -2.17 1.27
C VAL A 71 9.03 -3.27 1.41
N MET A 72 9.63 -3.75 0.31
CA MET A 72 10.78 -4.65 0.38
C MET A 72 11.92 -4.02 1.19
N ILE A 73 12.26 -2.78 0.92
CA ILE A 73 13.31 -2.05 1.63
C ILE A 73 12.88 -1.76 3.08
N GLY A 74 11.65 -1.27 3.26
CA GLY A 74 11.14 -0.82 4.55
C GLY A 74 10.92 -1.95 5.55
N ASP A 75 10.17 -2.98 5.18
CA ASP A 75 9.87 -4.12 6.05
C ASP A 75 11.14 -4.95 6.29
N GLY A 76 11.98 -5.10 5.26
CA GLY A 76 13.28 -5.76 5.39
C GLY A 76 14.21 -5.03 6.38
N CYS A 77 14.28 -3.72 6.28
CA CYS A 77 15.03 -2.90 7.24
C CYS A 77 14.43 -2.99 8.65
N CYS A 78 13.11 -2.91 8.77
CA CYS A 78 12.40 -3.04 10.05
C CYS A 78 12.72 -4.36 10.74
N ALA A 79 12.67 -5.47 10.00
CA ALA A 79 12.99 -6.79 10.52
C ALA A 79 14.45 -6.91 10.96
N PHE A 80 15.38 -6.47 10.10
CA PHE A 80 16.81 -6.57 10.36
C PHE A 80 17.26 -5.65 11.50
N VAL A 81 16.77 -4.42 11.55
CA VAL A 81 16.98 -3.47 12.65
C VAL A 81 16.48 -4.04 13.96
N SER A 82 15.25 -4.56 13.99
CA SER A 82 14.65 -5.10 15.20
C SER A 82 15.40 -6.32 15.72
N LEU A 83 15.89 -7.18 14.82
CA LEU A 83 16.74 -8.32 15.13
C LEU A 83 18.05 -7.87 15.82
N ASN A 84 18.75 -6.91 15.21
CA ASN A 84 20.02 -6.39 15.74
C ASN A 84 19.83 -5.68 17.09
N LEU A 85 18.74 -4.92 17.26
CA LEU A 85 18.41 -4.29 18.56
C LEU A 85 18.15 -5.35 19.63
N GLY A 86 17.52 -6.47 19.27
CA GLY A 86 17.33 -7.62 20.17
C GLY A 86 18.63 -8.29 20.58
N GLN A 87 19.61 -8.36 19.66
CA GLN A 87 20.97 -8.86 19.90
C GLN A 87 21.85 -7.87 20.68
N GLY A 88 21.43 -6.61 20.82
CA GLY A 88 22.22 -5.54 21.42
C GLY A 88 23.16 -4.84 20.45
N ASP A 89 23.16 -5.21 19.16
CA ASP A 89 24.02 -4.60 18.13
C ASP A 89 23.36 -3.34 17.55
N ARG A 90 23.59 -2.23 18.25
CA ARG A 90 23.06 -0.91 17.85
C ARG A 90 23.73 -0.34 16.61
N ASP A 91 25.00 -0.65 16.39
CA ASP A 91 25.74 -0.10 15.25
C ASP A 91 25.26 -0.75 13.95
N ALA A 92 25.00 -2.07 13.95
CA ALA A 92 24.36 -2.72 12.81
C ALA A 92 22.93 -2.15 12.56
N ALA A 93 22.17 -1.84 13.61
CA ALA A 93 20.85 -1.23 13.47
C ALA A 93 20.94 0.18 12.83
N LYS A 94 21.87 1.03 13.25
CA LYS A 94 22.10 2.38 12.68
C LYS A 94 22.51 2.30 11.21
N THR A 95 23.47 1.43 10.90
CA THR A 95 23.92 1.21 9.52
C THR A 95 22.79 0.69 8.63
N SER A 96 21.91 -0.16 9.17
CA SER A 96 20.74 -0.66 8.43
C SER A 96 19.77 0.45 8.05
N VAL A 97 19.47 1.38 8.96
CA VAL A 97 18.60 2.53 8.68
C VAL A 97 19.25 3.45 7.64
N GLY A 98 20.52 3.81 7.81
CA GLY A 98 21.22 4.65 6.84
C GLY A 98 21.24 4.03 5.43
N ASN A 99 21.47 2.72 5.34
CA ASN A 99 21.45 2.00 4.05
C ASN A 99 20.05 1.91 3.46
N ALA A 100 19.00 1.71 4.28
CA ALA A 100 17.62 1.71 3.79
C ALA A 100 17.21 3.07 3.21
N VAL A 101 17.62 4.17 3.84
CA VAL A 101 17.43 5.53 3.29
C VAL A 101 18.10 5.65 1.92
N MET A 102 19.38 5.25 1.82
CA MET A 102 20.13 5.34 0.56
C MET A 102 19.53 4.44 -0.54
N MET A 103 19.15 3.21 -0.20
CA MET A 103 18.49 2.29 -1.16
C MET A 103 17.13 2.83 -1.61
N SER A 104 16.33 3.38 -0.70
CA SER A 104 15.03 3.96 -1.04
C SER A 104 15.17 5.15 -1.99
N VAL A 105 16.09 6.08 -1.70
CA VAL A 105 16.36 7.23 -2.56
C VAL A 105 16.90 6.78 -3.92
N ALA A 106 17.89 5.90 -3.95
CA ALA A 106 18.49 5.45 -5.21
C ALA A 106 17.48 4.68 -6.09
N SER A 107 16.75 3.72 -5.51
CA SER A 107 15.75 2.93 -6.27
C SER A 107 14.60 3.79 -6.77
N SER A 108 14.15 4.78 -5.99
CA SER A 108 13.08 5.68 -6.41
C SER A 108 13.50 6.60 -7.55
N ILE A 109 14.71 7.13 -7.52
CA ILE A 109 15.26 7.94 -8.63
C ILE A 109 15.37 7.10 -9.90
N VAL A 110 15.95 5.90 -9.80
CA VAL A 110 16.07 4.97 -10.94
C VAL A 110 14.70 4.65 -11.53
N LEU A 111 13.73 4.31 -10.68
CA LEU A 111 12.37 4.00 -11.13
C LEU A 111 11.71 5.20 -11.80
N THR A 112 11.86 6.39 -11.24
CA THR A 112 11.34 7.64 -11.83
C THR A 112 11.92 7.89 -13.22
N ILE A 113 13.23 7.72 -13.39
CA ILE A 113 13.90 7.87 -14.67
C ILE A 113 13.34 6.86 -15.70
N ILE A 114 13.18 5.59 -15.29
CA ILE A 114 12.60 4.54 -16.14
C ILE A 114 11.16 4.91 -16.52
N TYR A 115 10.34 5.35 -15.57
CA TYR A 115 8.95 5.71 -15.82
C TYR A 115 8.81 6.90 -16.77
N LEU A 116 9.63 7.92 -16.61
CA LEU A 116 9.61 9.10 -17.49
C LEU A 116 10.19 8.79 -18.87
N ALA A 117 11.29 8.01 -18.97
CA ALA A 117 11.93 7.68 -20.22
C ALA A 117 11.08 6.73 -21.11
N PHE A 118 10.38 5.77 -20.49
CA PHE A 118 9.60 4.75 -21.17
C PHE A 118 8.09 4.89 -20.97
N GLN A 119 7.61 6.08 -20.65
CA GLN A 119 6.22 6.35 -20.30
C GLN A 119 5.22 5.73 -21.29
N SER A 120 5.37 6.03 -22.59
CA SER A 120 4.43 5.58 -23.62
C SER A 120 4.44 4.06 -23.79
N GLN A 121 5.62 3.44 -23.75
CA GLN A 121 5.79 1.99 -23.89
C GLN A 121 5.18 1.25 -22.71
N ILE A 122 5.43 1.76 -21.50
CA ILE A 122 4.90 1.17 -20.27
C ILE A 122 3.37 1.26 -20.26
N LEU A 123 2.79 2.42 -20.55
CA LEU A 123 1.34 2.58 -20.59
C LEU A 123 0.68 1.71 -21.66
N ALA A 124 1.34 1.52 -22.82
CA ALA A 124 0.85 0.63 -23.86
C ALA A 124 0.79 -0.84 -23.39
N LEU A 125 1.80 -1.31 -22.62
CA LEU A 125 1.82 -2.65 -22.04
C LEU A 125 0.66 -2.90 -21.05
N PHE A 126 0.23 -1.85 -20.34
CA PHE A 126 -0.84 -1.94 -19.34
C PHE A 126 -2.23 -1.57 -19.90
N GLY A 127 -2.37 -1.50 -21.23
CA GLY A 127 -3.65 -1.32 -21.90
C GLY A 127 -4.10 0.14 -22.06
N GLY A 128 -3.19 1.11 -21.92
CA GLY A 128 -3.51 2.53 -22.11
C GLY A 128 -3.94 2.91 -23.51
N THR A 129 -3.64 2.08 -24.52
CA THR A 129 -3.91 2.34 -25.94
C THR A 129 -5.31 1.92 -26.42
N VAL A 130 -6.26 1.73 -25.50
CA VAL A 130 -7.65 1.35 -25.85
C VAL A 130 -8.33 2.43 -26.69
N ASN A 131 -8.08 3.70 -26.40
CA ASN A 131 -8.51 4.87 -27.16
C ASN A 131 -7.56 6.04 -26.90
N GLU A 132 -7.64 7.09 -27.76
CA GLU A 132 -6.74 8.24 -27.69
C GLU A 132 -6.92 9.07 -26.41
N GLU A 133 -8.16 9.26 -25.95
CA GLU A 133 -8.47 10.03 -24.75
C GLU A 133 -7.92 9.34 -23.49
N THR A 134 -8.17 8.04 -23.33
CA THR A 134 -7.62 7.27 -22.20
C THR A 134 -6.10 7.31 -22.19
N PHE A 135 -5.48 7.22 -23.37
CA PHE A 135 -4.02 7.30 -23.49
C PHE A 135 -3.48 8.67 -23.08
N ALA A 136 -4.13 9.74 -23.57
CA ALA A 136 -3.75 11.11 -23.23
C ALA A 136 -3.86 11.36 -21.71
N TYR A 137 -4.99 11.01 -21.09
CA TYR A 137 -5.19 11.14 -19.65
C TYR A 137 -4.25 10.24 -18.84
N SER A 138 -3.97 9.02 -19.31
CA SER A 138 -2.99 8.14 -18.66
C SER A 138 -1.59 8.74 -18.70
N LYS A 139 -1.17 9.33 -19.81
CA LYS A 139 0.13 10.01 -19.94
C LYS A 139 0.23 11.20 -18.99
N GLU A 140 -0.80 12.06 -18.98
CA GLU A 140 -0.83 13.22 -18.10
C GLU A 140 -0.74 12.78 -16.64
N TYR A 141 -1.62 11.89 -16.18
CA TYR A 141 -1.66 11.38 -14.82
C TYR A 141 -0.34 10.70 -14.42
N PHE A 142 0.17 9.80 -15.27
CA PHE A 142 1.39 9.05 -15.01
C PHE A 142 2.63 9.93 -14.97
N PHE A 143 2.70 10.99 -15.77
CA PHE A 143 3.79 11.96 -15.72
C PHE A 143 3.91 12.61 -14.33
N TYR A 144 2.81 13.18 -13.82
CA TYR A 144 2.84 13.83 -12.50
C TYR A 144 3.03 12.82 -11.36
N ILE A 145 2.39 11.67 -11.42
CA ILE A 145 2.61 10.59 -10.43
C ILE A 145 4.08 10.15 -10.43
N SER A 146 4.71 10.03 -11.60
CA SER A 146 6.13 9.63 -11.70
C SER A 146 7.07 10.63 -11.02
N LEU A 147 6.77 11.91 -11.06
CA LEU A 147 7.50 12.93 -10.30
C LEU A 147 7.31 12.77 -8.79
N GLY A 148 6.20 12.22 -8.35
CA GLY A 148 5.89 11.91 -6.95
C GLY A 148 6.54 10.63 -6.43
N ILE A 149 6.97 9.70 -7.30
CA ILE A 149 7.53 8.39 -6.93
C ILE A 149 8.64 8.46 -5.88
N PRO A 150 9.63 9.39 -5.94
CA PRO A 150 10.65 9.49 -4.91
C PRO A 150 10.09 9.73 -3.52
N PHE A 151 9.11 10.61 -3.40
CA PHE A 151 8.46 10.93 -2.12
C PHE A 151 7.58 9.77 -1.65
N TYR A 152 6.83 9.16 -2.56
CA TYR A 152 5.99 8.01 -2.28
C TYR A 152 6.81 6.83 -1.75
N MET A 153 7.82 6.39 -2.50
CA MET A 153 8.67 5.27 -2.12
C MET A 153 9.41 5.53 -0.82
N PHE A 154 9.91 6.75 -0.63
CA PHE A 154 10.59 7.12 0.62
C PHE A 154 9.65 7.05 1.82
N GLY A 155 8.45 7.64 1.73
CA GLY A 155 7.44 7.59 2.79
C GLY A 155 7.04 6.15 3.15
N GLN A 156 6.80 5.32 2.13
CA GLN A 156 6.42 3.92 2.32
C GLN A 156 7.55 3.08 2.91
N ALA A 157 8.80 3.27 2.47
CA ALA A 157 9.95 2.54 3.00
C ALA A 157 10.29 2.96 4.44
N MET A 158 10.14 4.25 4.78
CA MET A 158 10.49 4.73 6.12
C MET A 158 9.42 4.49 7.17
N ASN A 159 8.16 4.25 6.79
CA ASN A 159 7.10 3.95 7.74
C ASN A 159 7.39 2.72 8.63
N PRO A 160 7.81 1.54 8.09
CA PRO A 160 8.26 0.42 8.90
C PRO A 160 9.48 0.72 9.78
N VAL A 161 10.42 1.53 9.27
CA VAL A 161 11.63 1.93 10.02
C VAL A 161 11.28 2.78 11.24
N ILE A 162 10.33 3.70 11.11
CA ILE A 162 9.80 4.51 12.21
C ILE A 162 9.15 3.62 13.28
N ARG A 163 8.44 2.57 12.85
CA ARG A 163 7.87 1.56 13.78
C ARG A 163 8.96 0.81 14.53
N ALA A 164 10.05 0.43 13.84
CA ALA A 164 11.19 -0.24 14.47
C ALA A 164 11.89 0.64 15.51
N ASP A 165 11.90 1.96 15.33
CA ASP A 165 12.39 2.94 16.32
C ASP A 165 11.43 3.17 17.50
N GLY A 166 10.34 2.39 17.60
CA GLY A 166 9.40 2.43 18.72
C GLY A 166 8.29 3.47 18.60
N SER A 167 8.04 4.02 17.41
CA SER A 167 7.04 5.08 17.21
C SER A 167 5.95 4.74 16.20
N PRO A 168 5.17 3.64 16.39
CA PRO A 168 4.12 3.24 15.45
C PRO A 168 3.00 4.29 15.31
N LYS A 169 2.70 5.04 16.37
CA LYS A 169 1.72 6.13 16.30
C LYS A 169 2.16 7.28 15.40
N PHE A 170 3.47 7.60 15.38
CA PHE A 170 3.98 8.64 14.49
C PHE A 170 3.95 8.15 13.03
N ALA A 171 4.31 6.90 12.77
CA ALA A 171 4.19 6.30 11.45
C ALA A 171 2.75 6.37 10.91
N MET A 172 1.77 6.07 11.75
CA MET A 172 0.35 6.23 11.43
C MET A 172 0.00 7.70 11.15
N ALA A 173 0.38 8.62 12.03
CA ALA A 173 0.06 10.04 11.89
C ALA A 173 0.63 10.64 10.61
N SER A 174 1.84 10.25 10.19
CA SER A 174 2.43 10.72 8.93
C SER A 174 1.64 10.26 7.71
N THR A 175 1.17 9.01 7.69
CA THR A 175 0.32 8.49 6.62
C THR A 175 -1.04 9.19 6.60
N LEU A 176 -1.67 9.38 7.77
CA LEU A 176 -2.94 10.08 7.87
C LEU A 176 -2.83 11.53 7.39
N ALA A 177 -1.76 12.24 7.75
CA ALA A 177 -1.56 13.62 7.32
C ALA A 177 -1.51 13.74 5.79
N GLY A 178 -0.79 12.84 5.12
CA GLY A 178 -0.74 12.78 3.67
C GLY A 178 -2.09 12.45 3.03
N ALA A 179 -2.80 11.45 3.58
CA ALA A 179 -4.11 11.04 3.09
C ALA A 179 -5.18 12.15 3.26
N VAL A 180 -5.21 12.81 4.41
CA VAL A 180 -6.14 13.92 4.66
C VAL A 180 -5.86 15.10 3.73
N ALA A 181 -4.57 15.43 3.51
CA ALA A 181 -4.20 16.47 2.56
C ALA A 181 -4.67 16.13 1.13
N ASN A 182 -4.47 14.90 0.68
CA ASN A 182 -4.95 14.45 -0.62
C ASN A 182 -6.49 14.58 -0.74
N ILE A 183 -7.26 14.02 0.21
CA ILE A 183 -8.74 14.07 0.21
C ILE A 183 -9.28 15.51 0.16
N ILE A 184 -8.58 16.47 0.80
CA ILE A 184 -8.98 17.89 0.78
C ILE A 184 -8.60 18.54 -0.54
N LEU A 185 -7.44 18.24 -1.09
CA LEU A 185 -6.91 18.87 -2.30
C LEU A 185 -7.54 18.34 -3.58
N ASP A 186 -7.93 17.06 -3.63
CA ASP A 186 -8.59 16.46 -4.79
C ASP A 186 -9.79 17.26 -5.29
N PRO A 187 -10.82 17.53 -4.47
CA PRO A 187 -11.96 18.30 -4.94
C PRO A 187 -11.59 19.75 -5.30
N VAL A 188 -10.61 20.34 -4.64
CA VAL A 188 -10.15 21.70 -4.96
C VAL A 188 -9.52 21.75 -6.34
N PHE A 189 -8.66 20.79 -6.68
CA PHE A 189 -7.95 20.78 -7.96
C PHE A 189 -8.82 20.23 -9.10
N ILE A 190 -9.63 19.20 -8.83
CA ILE A 190 -10.49 18.58 -9.83
C ILE A 190 -11.70 19.48 -10.15
N PHE A 191 -12.45 19.90 -9.14
CA PHE A 191 -13.70 20.65 -9.36
C PHE A 191 -13.52 22.16 -9.27
N GLY A 192 -12.62 22.67 -8.40
CA GLY A 192 -12.38 24.10 -8.23
C GLY A 192 -11.55 24.68 -9.37
N PHE A 193 -10.39 24.10 -9.64
CA PHE A 193 -9.47 24.58 -10.69
C PHE A 193 -9.67 23.91 -12.06
N HIS A 194 -10.45 22.85 -12.14
CA HIS A 194 -10.68 22.07 -13.36
C HIS A 194 -9.38 21.53 -13.99
N TRP A 195 -8.41 21.14 -13.14
CA TRP A 195 -7.13 20.61 -13.59
C TRP A 195 -7.18 19.13 -14.04
N GLY A 196 -8.34 18.48 -13.97
CA GLY A 196 -8.53 17.13 -14.48
C GLY A 196 -7.61 16.09 -13.84
N MET A 197 -7.04 15.23 -14.68
CA MET A 197 -6.13 14.17 -14.24
C MET A 197 -4.83 14.73 -13.64
N MET A 198 -4.35 15.86 -14.13
CA MET A 198 -3.24 16.58 -13.50
C MET A 198 -3.58 16.97 -12.06
N GLY A 199 -4.79 17.48 -11.80
CA GLY A 199 -5.22 17.89 -10.48
C GLY A 199 -5.22 16.74 -9.47
N ALA A 200 -5.79 15.59 -9.83
CA ALA A 200 -5.78 14.37 -9.03
C ALA A 200 -4.34 13.92 -8.73
N ALA A 201 -3.48 13.88 -9.76
CA ALA A 201 -2.08 13.51 -9.58
C ALA A 201 -1.32 14.46 -8.66
N VAL A 202 -1.48 15.77 -8.83
CA VAL A 202 -0.82 16.79 -8.01
C VAL A 202 -1.27 16.71 -6.54
N ALA A 203 -2.57 16.53 -6.28
CA ALA A 203 -3.10 16.36 -4.92
C ALA A 203 -2.47 15.12 -4.24
N THR A 204 -2.38 14.00 -4.98
CA THR A 204 -1.74 12.77 -4.52
C THR A 204 -0.25 13.01 -4.21
N VAL A 205 0.48 13.67 -5.10
CA VAL A 205 1.91 13.98 -4.92
C VAL A 205 2.14 14.89 -3.71
N ILE A 206 1.29 15.90 -3.49
CA ILE A 206 1.39 16.75 -2.30
C ILE A 206 1.21 15.92 -1.03
N GLY A 207 0.24 15.01 -0.97
CA GLY A 207 0.06 14.10 0.15
C GLY A 207 1.30 13.21 0.39
N GLN A 208 1.92 12.73 -0.69
CA GLN A 208 3.17 11.95 -0.63
C GLN A 208 4.35 12.78 -0.12
N ILE A 209 4.48 14.04 -0.55
CA ILE A 209 5.51 14.98 -0.08
C ILE A 209 5.34 15.24 1.42
N ILE A 210 4.13 15.45 1.90
CA ILE A 210 3.85 15.65 3.33
C ILE A 210 4.29 14.42 4.13
N THR A 211 3.90 13.23 3.70
CA THR A 211 4.30 11.97 4.34
C THR A 211 5.82 11.80 4.36
N ALA A 212 6.48 12.05 3.23
CA ALA A 212 7.94 11.97 3.11
C ALA A 212 8.65 13.01 3.98
N ALA A 213 8.17 14.25 4.02
CA ALA A 213 8.73 15.31 4.85
C ALA A 213 8.65 14.96 6.35
N LEU A 214 7.51 14.42 6.80
CA LEU A 214 7.35 13.93 8.17
C LEU A 214 8.28 12.74 8.46
N ALA A 215 8.49 11.85 7.50
CA ALA A 215 9.43 10.74 7.63
C ALA A 215 10.88 11.24 7.73
N VAL A 216 11.30 12.20 6.88
CA VAL A 216 12.61 12.85 6.97
C VAL A 216 12.80 13.51 8.33
N TRP A 217 11.80 14.30 8.75
CA TRP A 217 11.85 14.96 10.07
C TRP A 217 12.05 13.94 11.19
N TYR A 218 11.31 12.81 11.15
CA TYR A 218 11.47 11.77 12.16
C TYR A 218 12.85 11.12 12.14
N ILE A 219 13.40 10.80 10.96
CA ILE A 219 14.73 10.19 10.84
C ILE A 219 15.81 11.09 11.45
N LEU A 220 15.70 12.39 11.25
CA LEU A 220 16.62 13.36 11.86
C LEU A 220 16.48 13.46 13.39
N HIS A 221 15.31 13.05 13.93
CA HIS A 221 15.00 13.11 15.37
C HIS A 221 14.70 11.73 15.97
N MET A 222 15.29 10.66 15.40
CA MET A 222 15.08 9.29 15.89
C MET A 222 15.40 9.16 17.39
N LYS A 223 14.57 8.38 18.09
CA LYS A 223 14.65 8.28 19.55
C LYS A 223 15.67 7.26 20.01
N ILE A 224 15.79 6.13 19.32
CA ILE A 224 16.53 4.95 19.75
C ILE A 224 17.72 4.69 18.84
N ILE A 225 17.51 4.67 17.51
CA ILE A 225 18.54 4.23 16.56
C ILE A 225 19.57 5.31 16.28
N LYS A 226 19.16 6.55 16.02
CA LYS A 226 20.02 7.74 15.81
C LYS A 226 21.19 7.50 14.86
N PRO A 227 20.95 7.28 13.55
CA PRO A 227 22.01 7.08 12.58
C PRO A 227 22.88 8.32 12.46
N SER A 228 24.20 8.14 12.28
CA SER A 228 25.19 9.19 12.05
C SER A 228 25.60 9.21 10.58
N LYS A 229 26.30 10.26 10.14
CA LYS A 229 26.74 10.41 8.74
C LYS A 229 27.49 9.20 8.19
N LYS A 230 28.25 8.48 9.02
CA LYS A 230 28.99 7.27 8.63
C LYS A 230 28.06 6.11 8.26
N ASP A 231 26.86 6.05 8.85
CA ASP A 231 25.92 4.95 8.70
C ASP A 231 25.18 5.00 7.33
N PHE A 232 25.25 6.12 6.63
CA PHE A 232 24.73 6.29 5.27
C PHE A 232 25.69 5.77 4.18
N ARG A 233 26.91 5.31 4.54
CA ARG A 233 27.77 4.64 3.58
C ARG A 233 27.21 3.28 3.23
N ILE A 234 27.08 3.02 1.92
CA ILE A 234 26.50 1.76 1.42
C ILE A 234 27.37 0.58 1.85
N ASN A 235 26.76 -0.33 2.60
CA ASN A 235 27.34 -1.60 2.99
C ASN A 235 26.58 -2.72 2.27
N ARG A 236 27.23 -3.38 1.31
CA ARG A 236 26.63 -4.42 0.47
C ARG A 236 26.05 -5.58 1.26
N VAL A 237 26.67 -5.96 2.38
CA VAL A 237 26.19 -7.04 3.23
C VAL A 237 24.88 -6.64 3.93
N VAL A 238 24.84 -5.42 4.48
CA VAL A 238 23.63 -4.89 5.13
C VAL A 238 22.50 -4.72 4.11
N CYS A 239 22.79 -4.15 2.93
CA CYS A 239 21.81 -4.02 1.86
C CYS A 239 21.26 -5.40 1.44
N GLY A 240 22.13 -6.37 1.22
CA GLY A 240 21.71 -7.73 0.84
C GLY A 240 20.83 -8.40 1.89
N ARG A 241 21.16 -8.27 3.18
CA ARG A 241 20.32 -8.78 4.27
C ARG A 241 18.97 -8.05 4.35
N THR A 242 18.95 -6.73 4.23
CA THR A 242 17.71 -5.95 4.20
C THR A 242 16.80 -6.43 3.07
N LEU A 243 17.32 -6.59 1.85
CA LEU A 243 16.54 -7.08 0.71
C LEU A 243 16.06 -8.53 0.93
N LEU A 244 16.89 -9.40 1.49
CA LEU A 244 16.53 -10.78 1.79
C LEU A 244 15.37 -10.87 2.79
N PHE A 245 15.38 -10.07 3.86
CA PHE A 245 14.27 -10.01 4.82
C PHE A 245 13.00 -9.41 4.23
N GLY A 246 13.13 -8.51 3.25
CA GLY A 246 12.00 -7.85 2.60
C GLY A 246 11.43 -8.56 1.37
N ILE A 247 12.07 -9.62 0.87
CA ILE A 247 11.66 -10.30 -0.36
C ILE A 247 10.21 -10.82 -0.30
N THR A 248 9.76 -11.24 0.87
CA THR A 248 8.39 -11.71 1.09
C THR A 248 7.38 -10.61 0.89
N SER A 249 7.66 -9.39 1.35
CA SER A 249 6.79 -8.22 1.13
C SER A 249 6.72 -7.85 -0.35
N LEU A 250 7.84 -7.89 -1.07
CA LEU A 250 7.87 -7.70 -2.53
C LEU A 250 6.99 -8.72 -3.25
N LEU A 251 7.22 -10.01 -2.97
CA LEU A 251 6.49 -11.10 -3.62
C LEU A 251 5.00 -11.06 -3.31
N SER A 252 4.61 -10.68 -2.10
CA SER A 252 3.20 -10.51 -1.72
C SER A 252 2.51 -9.43 -2.54
N GLN A 253 3.15 -8.28 -2.75
CA GLN A 253 2.59 -7.20 -3.57
C GLN A 253 2.51 -7.59 -5.05
N LEU A 254 3.57 -8.19 -5.59
CA LEU A 254 3.59 -8.62 -7.00
C LEU A 254 2.59 -9.75 -7.26
N SER A 255 2.42 -10.70 -6.34
CA SER A 255 1.45 -11.79 -6.51
C SER A 255 0.00 -11.27 -6.50
N LEU A 256 -0.31 -10.26 -5.70
CA LEU A 256 -1.62 -9.61 -5.70
C LEU A 256 -1.91 -8.98 -7.07
N VAL A 257 -0.96 -8.23 -7.64
CA VAL A 257 -1.12 -7.63 -8.98
C VAL A 257 -1.29 -8.70 -10.06
N ALA A 258 -0.50 -9.76 -9.99
CA ALA A 258 -0.59 -10.88 -10.94
C ALA A 258 -1.96 -11.58 -10.85
N ALA A 259 -2.47 -11.81 -9.63
CA ALA A 259 -3.79 -12.39 -9.41
C ALA A 259 -4.91 -11.50 -9.98
N MET A 260 -4.85 -10.17 -9.72
CA MET A 260 -5.82 -9.21 -10.30
C MET A 260 -5.79 -9.20 -11.82
N ALA A 261 -4.60 -9.20 -12.42
CA ALA A 261 -4.45 -9.27 -13.88
C ALA A 261 -5.01 -10.57 -14.47
N ALA A 262 -4.77 -11.70 -13.79
CA ALA A 262 -5.32 -12.99 -14.19
C ALA A 262 -6.86 -13.01 -14.13
N ILE A 263 -7.44 -12.52 -13.02
CA ILE A 263 -8.91 -12.41 -12.84
C ILE A 263 -9.50 -11.54 -13.95
N ASN A 264 -8.96 -10.36 -14.20
CA ASN A 264 -9.47 -9.45 -15.23
C ASN A 264 -9.40 -10.07 -16.63
N ASN A 265 -8.31 -10.77 -16.96
CA ASN A 265 -8.18 -11.46 -18.24
C ASN A 265 -9.20 -12.60 -18.39
N MET A 266 -9.44 -13.38 -17.33
CA MET A 266 -10.44 -14.45 -17.33
C MET A 266 -11.84 -13.91 -17.47
N LEU A 267 -12.17 -12.82 -16.76
CA LEU A 267 -13.48 -12.16 -16.89
C LEU A 267 -13.74 -11.67 -18.31
N ARG A 268 -12.74 -11.04 -18.94
CA ARG A 268 -12.88 -10.60 -20.35
C ARG A 268 -13.07 -11.78 -21.30
N LYS A 269 -12.26 -12.83 -21.15
CA LYS A 269 -12.31 -14.00 -22.02
C LYS A 269 -13.63 -14.78 -21.89
N TYR A 270 -14.01 -15.12 -20.68
CA TYR A 270 -15.18 -15.97 -20.45
C TYR A 270 -16.47 -15.17 -20.41
N GLY A 271 -16.46 -13.90 -19.98
CA GLY A 271 -17.62 -13.01 -20.10
C GLY A 271 -18.06 -12.80 -21.54
N ALA A 272 -17.12 -12.70 -22.48
CA ALA A 272 -17.44 -12.60 -23.91
C ALA A 272 -18.09 -13.89 -24.48
N LEU A 273 -17.91 -15.03 -23.83
CA LEU A 273 -18.49 -16.32 -24.24
C LEU A 273 -19.83 -16.63 -23.59
N ASP A 274 -20.21 -15.84 -22.56
CA ASP A 274 -21.45 -16.04 -21.83
C ASP A 274 -22.66 -15.55 -22.67
N PRO A 275 -23.79 -16.27 -22.68
CA PRO A 275 -24.98 -15.88 -23.44
C PRO A 275 -25.61 -14.55 -23.02
N VAL A 276 -25.46 -14.15 -21.75
CA VAL A 276 -25.96 -12.88 -21.21
C VAL A 276 -24.90 -11.82 -21.27
N PHE A 277 -23.72 -12.06 -20.68
CA PHE A 277 -22.64 -11.08 -20.56
C PHE A 277 -21.82 -10.88 -21.82
N GLY A 278 -21.96 -11.76 -22.82
CA GLY A 278 -21.43 -11.56 -24.18
C GLY A 278 -22.18 -10.48 -24.98
N GLN A 279 -23.36 -10.06 -24.52
CA GLN A 279 -24.13 -8.98 -25.14
C GLN A 279 -23.55 -7.62 -24.75
N ALA A 280 -23.43 -6.69 -25.70
CA ALA A 280 -22.80 -5.37 -25.50
C ALA A 280 -23.40 -4.58 -24.32
N GLN A 281 -24.70 -4.71 -24.07
CA GLN A 281 -25.41 -4.01 -23.00
C GLN A 281 -25.12 -4.55 -21.58
N TYR A 282 -24.59 -5.77 -21.45
CA TYR A 282 -24.31 -6.42 -20.16
C TYR A 282 -22.82 -6.76 -19.95
N ALA A 283 -22.00 -6.53 -20.97
CA ALA A 283 -20.58 -6.92 -21.00
C ALA A 283 -19.74 -6.32 -19.85
N GLN A 284 -20.16 -5.16 -19.30
CA GLN A 284 -19.47 -4.49 -18.20
C GLN A 284 -19.82 -5.09 -16.81
N ILE A 285 -20.92 -5.84 -16.67
CA ILE A 285 -21.43 -6.31 -15.37
C ILE A 285 -20.39 -7.16 -14.61
N PRO A 286 -19.76 -8.19 -15.20
CA PRO A 286 -18.79 -9.01 -14.47
C PRO A 286 -17.62 -8.22 -13.93
N MET A 287 -17.10 -7.26 -14.71
CA MET A 287 -15.99 -6.42 -14.27
C MET A 287 -16.38 -5.43 -13.16
N ALA A 288 -17.59 -4.87 -13.24
CA ALA A 288 -18.11 -3.97 -12.21
C ALA A 288 -18.32 -4.70 -10.87
N VAL A 289 -18.91 -5.89 -10.89
CA VAL A 289 -19.14 -6.72 -9.70
C VAL A 289 -17.81 -7.13 -9.06
N VAL A 290 -16.89 -7.67 -9.86
CA VAL A 290 -15.56 -8.05 -9.34
C VAL A 290 -14.81 -6.83 -8.80
N GLY A 291 -14.98 -5.65 -9.40
CA GLY A 291 -14.46 -4.40 -8.85
C GLY A 291 -14.94 -4.13 -7.41
N ILE A 292 -16.21 -4.40 -7.09
CA ILE A 292 -16.75 -4.27 -5.74
C ILE A 292 -16.16 -5.33 -4.81
N VAL A 293 -16.13 -6.58 -5.24
CA VAL A 293 -15.53 -7.69 -4.48
C VAL A 293 -14.07 -7.38 -4.15
N MET A 294 -13.31 -6.84 -5.11
CA MET A 294 -11.91 -6.46 -4.90
C MET A 294 -11.73 -5.29 -3.93
N LYS A 295 -12.67 -4.33 -3.87
CA LYS A 295 -12.64 -3.27 -2.85
C LYS A 295 -12.87 -3.83 -1.44
N PHE A 296 -13.84 -4.73 -1.30
CA PHE A 296 -14.05 -5.43 -0.03
C PHE A 296 -12.82 -6.24 0.38
N PHE A 297 -12.26 -7.01 -0.55
CA PHE A 297 -11.03 -7.77 -0.34
C PHE A 297 -9.86 -6.84 0.07
N GLN A 298 -9.73 -5.67 -0.54
CA GLN A 298 -8.67 -4.70 -0.20
C GLN A 298 -8.80 -4.19 1.24
N ILE A 299 -10.01 -4.00 1.75
CA ILE A 299 -10.24 -3.63 3.15
C ILE A 299 -9.79 -4.77 4.07
N VAL A 300 -10.22 -6.00 3.78
CA VAL A 300 -9.88 -7.18 4.59
C VAL A 300 -8.37 -7.44 4.58
N ILE A 301 -7.74 -7.43 3.41
CA ILE A 301 -6.29 -7.67 3.29
C ILE A 301 -5.47 -6.56 3.97
N SER A 302 -5.96 -5.31 3.98
CA SER A 302 -5.32 -4.22 4.71
C SER A 302 -5.29 -4.46 6.22
N MET A 303 -6.33 -5.07 6.78
CA MET A 303 -6.35 -5.47 8.20
C MET A 303 -5.34 -6.58 8.47
N VAL A 304 -5.34 -7.64 7.67
CA VAL A 304 -4.44 -8.80 7.82
C VAL A 304 -2.98 -8.38 7.66
N VAL A 305 -2.65 -7.71 6.56
CA VAL A 305 -1.29 -7.20 6.32
C VAL A 305 -0.87 -6.21 7.40
N GLY A 306 -1.80 -5.34 7.86
CA GLY A 306 -1.54 -4.39 8.93
C GLY A 306 -1.18 -5.06 10.25
N MET A 307 -1.84 -6.17 10.60
CA MET A 307 -1.49 -6.97 11.77
C MET A 307 -0.13 -7.63 11.64
N ALA A 308 0.13 -8.27 10.50
CA ALA A 308 1.40 -8.94 10.22
C ALA A 308 2.58 -7.97 10.26
N THR A 309 2.52 -6.91 9.45
CA THR A 309 3.61 -5.92 9.34
C THR A 309 3.79 -5.10 10.63
N GLY A 310 2.71 -4.85 11.37
CA GLY A 310 2.77 -4.24 12.70
C GLY A 310 3.51 -5.09 13.73
N CYS A 311 3.48 -6.42 13.58
CA CYS A 311 4.17 -7.34 14.49
C CYS A 311 5.67 -7.54 14.15
N ILE A 312 6.17 -7.12 12.99
CA ILE A 312 7.58 -7.30 12.58
C ILE A 312 8.57 -6.82 13.65
N PRO A 313 8.45 -5.58 14.24
CA PRO A 313 9.38 -5.12 15.26
C PRO A 313 9.37 -5.99 16.52
N ILE A 314 8.20 -6.51 16.91
CA ILE A 314 8.05 -7.34 18.11
C ILE A 314 8.73 -8.69 17.91
N VAL A 315 8.46 -9.33 16.77
CA VAL A 315 9.05 -10.63 16.41
C VAL A 315 10.56 -10.50 16.24
N GLY A 316 11.02 -9.53 15.45
CA GLY A 316 12.44 -9.31 15.18
C GLY A 316 13.25 -9.10 16.47
N PHE A 317 12.78 -8.22 17.36
CA PHE A 317 13.45 -7.98 18.65
C PHE A 317 13.53 -9.24 19.52
N ASN A 318 12.42 -9.96 19.68
CA ASN A 318 12.41 -11.17 20.53
C ASN A 318 13.22 -12.33 19.91
N MET A 319 13.28 -12.44 18.58
CA MET A 319 14.19 -13.37 17.91
C MET A 319 15.65 -13.03 18.19
N GLY A 320 16.03 -11.76 18.02
CA GLY A 320 17.39 -11.30 18.31
C GLY A 320 17.79 -11.50 19.76
N ALA A 321 16.87 -11.32 20.68
CA ALA A 321 17.05 -11.52 22.12
C ALA A 321 16.97 -12.99 22.57
N GLY A 322 16.80 -13.95 21.65
CA GLY A 322 16.69 -15.38 21.98
C GLY A 322 15.40 -15.78 22.71
N LYS A 323 14.37 -14.91 22.74
CA LYS A 323 13.11 -15.15 23.46
C LYS A 323 12.09 -15.92 22.65
N ASN A 324 12.42 -17.13 22.23
CA ASN A 324 11.63 -17.97 21.30
C ASN A 324 10.19 -18.24 21.78
N SER A 325 9.95 -18.37 23.09
CA SER A 325 8.59 -18.56 23.63
C SER A 325 7.69 -17.35 23.35
N ARG A 326 8.25 -16.15 23.39
CA ARG A 326 7.50 -14.91 23.08
C ARG A 326 7.22 -14.82 21.57
N VAL A 327 8.19 -15.18 20.73
CA VAL A 327 8.00 -15.25 19.27
C VAL A 327 6.84 -16.19 18.93
N LYS A 328 6.82 -17.41 19.49
CA LYS A 328 5.70 -18.36 19.33
C LYS A 328 4.37 -17.76 19.82
N SER A 329 4.35 -17.07 20.95
CA SER A 329 3.14 -16.43 21.48
C SER A 329 2.62 -15.31 20.59
N VAL A 330 3.50 -14.47 20.00
CA VAL A 330 3.10 -13.45 19.03
C VAL A 330 2.52 -14.12 17.79
N PHE A 331 3.20 -15.13 17.24
CA PHE A 331 2.78 -15.83 16.04
C PHE A 331 1.42 -16.51 16.20
N THR A 332 1.21 -17.26 17.30
CA THR A 332 -0.08 -17.92 17.57
C THR A 332 -1.21 -16.89 17.71
N ARG A 333 -0.98 -15.79 18.45
CA ARG A 333 -1.99 -14.74 18.60
C ARG A 333 -2.29 -14.02 17.29
N LEU A 334 -1.27 -13.81 16.47
CA LEU A 334 -1.42 -13.21 15.14
C LEU A 334 -2.28 -14.10 14.25
N LEU A 335 -1.97 -15.39 14.14
CA LEU A 335 -2.77 -16.36 13.38
C LEU A 335 -4.23 -16.41 13.84
N LEU A 336 -4.47 -16.42 15.14
CA LEU A 336 -5.83 -16.42 15.69
C LEU A 336 -6.58 -15.12 15.36
N ALA A 337 -5.90 -13.97 15.43
CA ALA A 337 -6.51 -12.68 15.09
C ALA A 337 -6.82 -12.59 13.59
N GLU A 338 -5.90 -13.04 12.73
CA GLU A 338 -6.10 -13.08 11.27
C GLU A 338 -7.20 -14.06 10.87
N ALA A 339 -7.24 -15.25 11.50
CA ALA A 339 -8.32 -16.21 11.31
C ALA A 339 -9.68 -15.64 11.74
N ALA A 340 -9.74 -14.89 12.85
CA ALA A 340 -10.96 -14.22 13.28
C ALA A 340 -11.43 -13.16 12.28
N VAL A 341 -10.51 -12.34 11.74
CA VAL A 341 -10.84 -11.37 10.68
C VAL A 341 -11.33 -12.08 9.42
N GLY A 342 -10.65 -13.16 9.01
CA GLY A 342 -11.08 -13.98 7.87
C GLY A 342 -12.46 -14.60 8.07
N ALA A 343 -12.75 -15.13 9.27
CA ALA A 343 -14.05 -15.68 9.60
C ALA A 343 -15.16 -14.61 9.58
N VAL A 344 -14.90 -13.42 10.12
CA VAL A 344 -15.86 -12.30 10.06
C VAL A 344 -16.10 -11.88 8.60
N ALA A 345 -15.02 -11.74 7.81
CA ALA A 345 -15.13 -11.38 6.40
C ALA A 345 -15.94 -12.44 5.60
N PHE A 346 -15.69 -13.72 5.87
CA PHE A 346 -16.44 -14.82 5.28
C PHE A 346 -17.94 -14.74 5.63
N VAL A 347 -18.28 -14.56 6.92
CA VAL A 347 -19.66 -14.43 7.37
C VAL A 347 -20.33 -13.21 6.71
N LEU A 348 -19.64 -12.09 6.60
CA LEU A 348 -20.19 -10.89 5.92
C LEU A 348 -20.42 -11.14 4.44
N ALA A 349 -19.51 -11.79 3.75
CA ALA A 349 -19.64 -12.06 2.32
C ALA A 349 -20.74 -13.10 2.04
N GLU A 350 -20.85 -14.16 2.83
CA GLU A 350 -21.78 -15.26 2.60
C GLU A 350 -23.22 -14.92 3.04
N PHE A 351 -23.38 -14.25 4.18
CA PHE A 351 -24.70 -14.01 4.77
C PHE A 351 -25.26 -12.60 4.50
N PHE A 352 -24.42 -11.65 4.08
CA PHE A 352 -24.81 -10.25 3.86
C PHE A 352 -24.37 -9.69 2.49
N PRO A 353 -24.41 -10.47 1.38
CA PRO A 353 -23.90 -10.02 0.08
C PRO A 353 -24.67 -8.82 -0.46
N GLN A 354 -26.02 -8.79 -0.30
CA GLN A 354 -26.86 -7.68 -0.77
C GLN A 354 -26.51 -6.36 -0.08
N GLN A 355 -26.25 -6.38 1.23
CA GLN A 355 -25.87 -5.21 2.00
C GLN A 355 -24.49 -4.71 1.58
N LEU A 356 -23.53 -5.62 1.36
CA LEU A 356 -22.20 -5.26 0.87
C LEU A 356 -22.26 -4.60 -0.52
N ILE A 357 -23.04 -5.16 -1.43
CA ILE A 357 -23.21 -4.61 -2.78
C ILE A 357 -23.86 -3.23 -2.71
N SER A 358 -24.89 -3.05 -1.86
CA SER A 358 -25.61 -1.76 -1.74
C SER A 358 -24.73 -0.62 -1.21
N ILE A 359 -23.73 -0.92 -0.38
CA ILE A 359 -22.77 0.09 0.11
C ILE A 359 -21.97 0.70 -1.06
N PHE A 360 -21.72 -0.08 -2.11
CA PHE A 360 -20.93 0.36 -3.27
C PHE A 360 -21.77 0.90 -4.45
N GLY A 361 -23.06 1.14 -4.24
CA GLY A 361 -23.90 1.93 -5.17
C GLY A 361 -24.67 1.13 -6.23
N ALA A 362 -24.84 -0.16 -6.08
CA ALA A 362 -25.49 -1.05 -7.05
C ALA A 362 -27.05 -1.09 -6.99
N ALA A 363 -27.68 -0.12 -6.32
CA ALA A 363 -29.12 -0.20 -6.01
C ALA A 363 -30.09 -0.02 -7.20
N ASN A 364 -29.61 0.32 -8.41
CA ASN A 364 -30.48 0.64 -9.56
C ASN A 364 -30.11 -0.12 -10.85
N GLU A 365 -29.40 -1.24 -10.76
CA GLU A 365 -28.97 -1.99 -11.95
C GLU A 365 -29.86 -3.19 -12.26
N SER A 366 -29.63 -3.82 -13.42
CA SER A 366 -30.46 -4.93 -13.92
C SER A 366 -30.50 -6.13 -12.96
N SER A 367 -31.54 -6.98 -13.07
CA SER A 367 -31.66 -8.23 -12.30
C SER A 367 -30.40 -9.13 -12.48
N TYR A 368 -29.80 -9.15 -13.67
CA TYR A 368 -28.57 -9.88 -13.97
C TYR A 368 -27.37 -9.37 -13.16
N TYR A 369 -27.30 -8.08 -12.86
CA TYR A 369 -26.26 -7.51 -12.01
C TYR A 369 -26.37 -8.03 -10.58
N THR A 370 -27.59 -7.97 -10.02
CA THR A 370 -27.82 -8.41 -8.64
C THR A 370 -27.59 -9.92 -8.48
N GLU A 371 -28.06 -10.72 -9.43
CA GLU A 371 -27.89 -12.17 -9.42
C GLU A 371 -26.42 -12.58 -9.52
N PHE A 372 -25.67 -11.98 -10.45
CA PHE A 372 -24.24 -12.22 -10.59
C PHE A 372 -23.45 -11.74 -9.36
N ALA A 373 -23.83 -10.58 -8.79
CA ALA A 373 -23.14 -10.01 -7.64
C ALA A 373 -23.36 -10.83 -6.34
N ILE A 374 -24.49 -11.53 -6.21
CA ILE A 374 -24.75 -12.42 -5.07
C ILE A 374 -23.96 -13.73 -5.21
N THR A 375 -23.72 -14.19 -6.44
CA THR A 375 -23.04 -15.47 -6.72
C THR A 375 -21.52 -15.33 -6.84
N ALA A 376 -21.00 -14.12 -7.07
CA ALA A 376 -19.57 -13.83 -7.21
C ALA A 376 -18.85 -13.71 -5.86
#